data_60830e5f1cd668f340c8a70ddd9de3c1
#
_entry.id   60830e5f1cd668f340c8a70ddd9de3c1
#
_cell.length_a   1.000
_cell.length_b   1.000
_cell.length_c   1.000
_cell.angle_alpha   90.00
_cell.angle_beta   90.00
_cell.angle_gamma   90.00
#
_symmetry.space_group_name_H-M   'P 1'
#
loop_
_entity.id
_entity.type
_entity.pdbx_description
1 polymer ?
#
loop_
_entity_poly.entity_id
_entity_poly.type
_entity_poly.pdbx_seq_one_letter_code
_entity_poly.pdbx_strand_id
1 'polypeptide(L)'
;MKRNSIEIITTGEELLSGVTQDSNFFSLAKEVFDKGFKVNYQQCVGDNEKDIVSALEIASSRSNYILITGGLGPTDDDLTREAASTFFNKKLVFNKNEEIKIKKIFKTRKRKYSKLNKKQALFPEGS
;
A
#
# COMPACT_ATOMS: atom_id res chain seq x y z
N MET A 1 18.67 8.53 20.57
CA MET A 1 18.48 7.64 19.40
C MET A 1 16.97 7.40 19.22
N LYS A 2 16.38 7.86 18.12
CA LYS A 2 15.03 7.40 17.78
C LYS A 2 15.12 5.88 17.55
N ARG A 3 14.39 5.09 18.36
CA ARG A 3 14.24 3.66 18.08
C ARG A 3 13.66 3.53 16.68
N ASN A 4 14.19 2.64 15.85
CA ASN A 4 13.63 2.33 14.54
C ASN A 4 12.17 1.86 14.75
N SER A 5 11.24 2.77 14.61
CA SER A 5 9.82 2.49 14.77
C SER A 5 9.20 2.15 13.43
N ILE A 6 8.48 1.05 13.39
CA ILE A 6 7.79 0.53 12.20
C ILE A 6 6.29 0.62 12.44
N GLU A 7 5.59 1.14 11.47
CA GLU A 7 4.13 1.19 11.44
C GLU A 7 3.59 0.50 10.20
N ILE A 8 2.52 -0.25 10.35
CA ILE A 8 1.81 -0.90 9.25
C ILE A 8 0.45 -0.23 9.10
N ILE A 9 0.14 0.21 7.88
CA ILE A 9 -1.17 0.72 7.49
C ILE A 9 -1.80 -0.29 6.53
N THR A 10 -3.00 -0.74 6.84
CA THR A 10 -3.81 -1.58 5.96
C THR A 10 -5.02 -0.82 5.46
N THR A 11 -5.35 -0.97 4.19
CA THR A 11 -6.51 -0.31 3.58
C THR A 11 -7.50 -1.34 3.05
N GLY A 12 -8.77 -1.09 3.26
CA GLY A 12 -9.87 -1.94 2.77
C GLY A 12 -11.13 -1.79 3.63
N GLU A 13 -12.26 -1.46 3.00
CA GLU A 13 -13.56 -1.40 3.67
C GLU A 13 -13.96 -2.74 4.29
N GLU A 14 -13.60 -3.86 3.65
CA GLU A 14 -13.89 -5.21 4.13
C GLU A 14 -13.18 -5.52 5.46
N LEU A 15 -12.05 -4.86 5.74
CA LEU A 15 -11.31 -5.01 6.99
C LEU A 15 -12.03 -4.29 8.13
N LEU A 16 -12.54 -3.08 7.87
CA LEU A 16 -13.27 -2.28 8.86
C LEU A 16 -14.66 -2.84 9.15
N SER A 17 -15.32 -3.40 8.15
CA SER A 17 -16.65 -4.03 8.33
C SER A 17 -16.59 -5.39 9.02
N GLY A 18 -15.40 -5.96 9.21
CA GLY A 18 -15.22 -7.28 9.82
C GLY A 18 -15.57 -8.45 8.89
N VAL A 19 -15.82 -8.19 7.60
CA VAL A 19 -16.11 -9.23 6.60
C VAL A 19 -14.88 -10.09 6.32
N THR A 20 -13.70 -9.47 6.34
CA THR A 20 -12.43 -10.13 6.07
C THR A 20 -11.44 -9.86 7.20
N GLN A 21 -10.70 -10.89 7.61
CA GLN A 21 -9.60 -10.72 8.56
C GLN A 21 -8.40 -10.06 7.87
N ASP A 22 -7.68 -9.21 8.60
CA ASP A 22 -6.47 -8.55 8.12
C ASP A 22 -5.27 -9.51 8.09
N SER A 23 -5.29 -10.44 7.13
CA SER A 23 -4.21 -11.41 6.92
C SER A 23 -2.92 -10.75 6.43
N ASN A 24 -3.01 -9.62 5.74
CA ASN A 24 -1.85 -8.87 5.28
C ASN A 24 -1.07 -8.28 6.46
N PHE A 25 -1.76 -7.67 7.41
CA PHE A 25 -1.12 -7.20 8.63
C PHE A 25 -0.41 -8.33 9.36
N PHE A 26 -1.10 -9.45 9.58
CA PHE A 26 -0.53 -10.60 10.28
C PHE A 26 0.75 -11.11 9.59
N SER A 27 0.72 -11.28 8.28
CA SER A 27 1.86 -11.75 7.50
C SER A 27 3.04 -10.78 7.55
N LEU A 28 2.79 -9.48 7.36
CA LEU A 28 3.83 -8.45 7.41
C LEU A 28 4.43 -8.32 8.81
N ALA A 29 3.59 -8.30 9.85
CA ALA A 29 4.06 -8.21 11.24
C ALA A 29 4.95 -9.40 11.61
N LYS A 30 4.58 -10.61 11.16
CA LYS A 30 5.38 -11.82 11.34
C LYS A 30 6.73 -11.72 10.63
N GLU A 31 6.75 -11.30 9.36
CA GLU A 31 7.99 -11.11 8.58
C GLU A 31 8.93 -10.07 9.24
N VAL A 32 8.37 -8.97 9.72
CA VAL A 32 9.13 -7.94 10.46
C VAL A 32 9.75 -8.53 11.72
N PHE A 33 8.97 -9.32 12.48
CA PHE A 33 9.43 -9.97 13.71
C PHE A 33 10.51 -11.02 13.43
N ASP A 34 10.33 -11.87 12.43
CA ASP A 34 11.29 -12.93 12.04
C ASP A 34 12.64 -12.33 11.60
N LYS A 35 12.66 -11.08 11.13
CA LYS A 35 13.88 -10.31 10.81
C LYS A 35 14.50 -9.57 12.00
N GLY A 36 13.98 -9.77 13.21
CA GLY A 36 14.51 -9.17 14.44
C GLY A 36 14.02 -7.73 14.70
N PHE A 37 12.99 -7.27 13.99
CA PHE A 37 12.38 -5.97 14.20
C PHE A 37 11.03 -6.08 14.92
N LYS A 38 10.46 -4.93 15.30
CA LYS A 38 9.17 -4.86 15.97
C LYS A 38 8.27 -3.84 15.27
N VAL A 39 7.04 -4.24 14.98
CA VAL A 39 5.98 -3.30 14.61
C VAL A 39 5.52 -2.57 15.87
N ASN A 40 5.54 -1.24 15.84
CA ASN A 40 5.18 -0.39 16.96
C ASN A 40 3.72 0.05 16.91
N TYR A 41 3.19 0.26 15.70
CA TYR A 41 1.85 0.77 15.48
C TYR A 41 1.20 0.07 14.28
N GLN A 42 -0.12 -0.01 14.36
CA GLN A 42 -0.99 -0.47 13.27
C GLN A 42 -2.12 0.53 13.08
N GLN A 43 -2.45 0.82 11.83
CA GLN A 43 -3.66 1.52 11.45
C GLN A 43 -4.40 0.68 10.39
N CYS A 44 -5.72 0.70 10.44
CA CYS A 44 -6.59 0.16 9.41
C CYS A 44 -7.54 1.26 8.98
N VAL A 45 -7.61 1.54 7.69
CA VAL A 45 -8.47 2.59 7.11
C VAL A 45 -9.27 2.05 5.94
N GLY A 46 -10.41 2.67 5.66
CA GLY A 46 -11.22 2.32 4.50
C GLY A 46 -10.62 2.81 3.18
N ASP A 47 -11.34 2.53 2.09
CA ASP A 47 -10.95 2.90 0.72
C ASP A 47 -11.31 4.37 0.43
N ASN A 48 -10.74 5.29 1.20
CA ASN A 48 -10.92 6.73 1.09
C ASN A 48 -9.56 7.43 1.08
N GLU A 49 -9.30 8.23 0.06
CA GLU A 49 -8.00 8.89 -0.12
C GLU A 49 -7.63 9.80 1.07
N LYS A 50 -8.59 10.57 1.59
CA LYS A 50 -8.34 11.49 2.72
C LYS A 50 -7.98 10.74 4.00
N ASP A 51 -8.63 9.61 4.26
CA ASP A 51 -8.38 8.79 5.43
C ASP A 51 -6.99 8.12 5.33
N ILE A 52 -6.62 7.67 4.13
CA ILE A 52 -5.28 7.11 3.88
C ILE A 52 -4.21 8.18 4.05
N VAL A 53 -4.42 9.39 3.52
CA VAL A 53 -3.49 10.53 3.71
C VAL A 53 -3.34 10.86 5.20
N SER A 54 -4.44 10.95 5.94
CA SER A 54 -4.41 11.21 7.38
C SER A 54 -3.65 10.13 8.14
N ALA A 55 -3.83 8.86 7.77
CA ALA A 55 -3.08 7.75 8.36
C ALA A 55 -1.57 7.87 8.07
N LEU A 56 -1.18 8.28 6.85
CA LEU A 56 0.22 8.54 6.49
C LEU A 56 0.81 9.72 7.29
N GLU A 57 0.04 10.80 7.49
CA GLU A 57 0.45 11.95 8.31
C GLU A 57 0.73 11.54 9.76
N ILE A 58 -0.20 10.79 10.36
CA ILE A 58 -0.04 10.25 11.72
C ILE A 58 1.19 9.35 11.80
N ALA A 59 1.31 8.39 10.89
CA ALA A 59 2.42 7.46 10.86
C ALA A 59 3.78 8.18 10.70
N SER A 60 3.87 9.17 9.81
CA SER A 60 5.10 9.92 9.54
C SER A 60 5.56 10.75 10.73
N SER A 61 4.63 11.17 11.60
CA SER A 61 4.95 11.93 12.80
C SER A 61 5.64 11.12 13.90
N ARG A 62 5.43 9.78 13.91
CA ARG A 62 5.87 8.90 15.01
C ARG A 62 6.71 7.69 14.57
N SER A 63 6.72 7.36 13.29
CA SER A 63 7.40 6.17 12.78
C SER A 63 8.48 6.51 11.76
N ASN A 64 9.58 5.73 11.76
CA ASN A 64 10.67 5.89 10.81
C ASN A 64 10.41 5.12 9.50
N TYR A 65 9.69 4.00 9.62
CA TYR A 65 9.34 3.14 8.49
C TYR A 65 7.83 2.92 8.49
N ILE A 66 7.23 3.08 7.35
CA ILE A 66 5.80 2.88 7.14
C ILE A 66 5.64 1.84 6.04
N LEU A 67 4.95 0.76 6.36
CA LEU A 67 4.54 -0.25 5.40
C LEU A 67 3.05 -0.07 5.16
N ILE A 68 2.67 0.16 3.91
CA ILE A 68 1.25 0.27 3.55
C ILE A 68 0.88 -0.87 2.61
N THR A 69 -0.26 -1.52 2.87
CA THR A 69 -0.78 -2.64 2.07
C THR A 69 -2.27 -2.46 1.85
N GLY A 70 -2.75 -2.97 0.71
CA GLY A 70 -4.09 -2.75 0.21
C GLY A 70 -4.18 -1.56 -0.75
N GLY A 71 -5.28 -1.45 -1.48
CA GLY A 71 -5.55 -0.34 -2.40
C GLY A 71 -4.55 -0.19 -3.56
N LEU A 72 -3.86 -1.26 -3.97
CA LEU A 72 -2.86 -1.27 -5.03
C LEU A 72 -3.34 -1.93 -6.33
N GLY A 73 -4.58 -2.35 -6.38
CA GLY A 73 -5.21 -2.94 -7.56
C GLY A 73 -5.56 -1.92 -8.65
N PRO A 74 -6.33 -2.35 -9.65
CA PRO A 74 -6.67 -1.53 -10.81
C PRO A 74 -8.01 -0.81 -10.71
N THR A 75 -8.79 -1.03 -9.66
CA THR A 75 -10.16 -0.48 -9.51
C THR A 75 -10.15 0.96 -8.97
N ASP A 76 -11.31 1.60 -9.02
CA ASP A 76 -11.44 2.98 -8.55
C ASP A 76 -11.32 3.10 -7.02
N ASP A 77 -11.59 2.02 -6.31
CA ASP A 77 -11.45 1.92 -4.84
C ASP A 77 -9.97 1.71 -4.41
N ASP A 78 -9.09 1.40 -5.34
CA ASP A 78 -7.66 1.24 -5.09
C ASP A 78 -6.99 2.62 -5.08
N LEU A 79 -6.91 3.24 -3.91
CA LEU A 79 -6.53 4.66 -3.73
C LEU A 79 -5.19 4.87 -3.01
N THR A 80 -4.44 3.82 -2.72
CA THR A 80 -3.17 3.95 -1.99
C THR A 80 -2.12 4.74 -2.77
N ARG A 81 -2.03 4.59 -4.10
CA ARG A 81 -1.09 5.36 -4.93
C ARG A 81 -1.46 6.83 -4.95
N GLU A 82 -2.74 7.13 -5.10
CA GLU A 82 -3.29 8.49 -5.10
C GLU A 82 -3.02 9.17 -3.76
N ALA A 83 -3.29 8.49 -2.66
CA ALA A 83 -3.00 8.99 -1.31
C ALA A 83 -1.50 9.24 -1.10
N ALA A 84 -0.63 8.34 -1.54
CA ALA A 84 0.82 8.54 -1.48
C ALA A 84 1.25 9.74 -2.34
N SER A 85 0.70 9.88 -3.55
CA SER A 85 0.93 11.02 -4.43
C SER A 85 0.55 12.34 -3.75
N THR A 86 -0.60 12.41 -3.12
CA THR A 86 -1.08 13.57 -2.37
C THR A 86 -0.19 13.86 -1.16
N PHE A 87 0.10 12.85 -0.34
CA PHE A 87 0.90 12.98 0.87
C PHE A 87 2.32 13.51 0.58
N PHE A 88 2.99 12.98 -0.46
CA PHE A 88 4.34 13.42 -0.86
C PHE A 88 4.35 14.64 -1.76
N ASN A 89 3.20 15.15 -2.17
CA ASN A 89 3.07 16.20 -3.19
C ASN A 89 3.86 15.85 -4.47
N LYS A 90 3.72 14.62 -4.94
CA LYS A 90 4.36 14.08 -6.14
C LYS A 90 3.31 13.52 -7.09
N LYS A 91 3.34 13.93 -8.36
CA LYS A 91 2.43 13.36 -9.37
C LYS A 91 2.70 11.88 -9.60
N LEU A 92 1.65 11.14 -9.97
CA LEU A 92 1.79 9.76 -10.41
C LEU A 92 2.36 9.74 -11.83
N VAL A 93 3.41 8.95 -12.04
CA VAL A 93 4.04 8.75 -13.34
C VAL A 93 3.98 7.29 -13.76
N PHE A 94 3.74 7.06 -15.05
CA PHE A 94 3.66 5.71 -15.61
C PHE A 94 5.06 5.11 -15.78
N ASN A 95 5.22 3.88 -15.29
CA ASN A 95 6.46 3.12 -15.42
C ASN A 95 6.29 1.95 -16.39
N LYS A 96 6.85 2.08 -17.61
CA LYS A 96 6.75 1.07 -18.65
C LYS A 96 7.40 -0.26 -18.27
N ASN A 97 8.52 -0.22 -17.53
CA ASN A 97 9.22 -1.44 -17.12
C ASN A 97 8.38 -2.24 -16.11
N GLU A 98 7.70 -1.55 -15.21
CA GLU A 98 6.78 -2.20 -14.26
C GLU A 98 5.55 -2.75 -14.99
N GLU A 99 5.00 -2.06 -15.98
CA GLU A 99 3.91 -2.63 -16.80
C GLU A 99 4.33 -3.96 -17.47
N ILE A 100 5.55 -4.03 -17.98
CA ILE A 100 6.07 -5.27 -18.60
C ILE A 100 6.12 -6.41 -17.57
N LYS A 101 6.58 -6.13 -16.36
CA LYS A 101 6.60 -7.12 -15.25
C LYS A 101 5.18 -7.59 -14.90
N ILE A 102 4.24 -6.65 -14.78
CA ILE A 102 2.84 -6.94 -14.48
C ILE A 102 2.24 -7.83 -15.57
N LYS A 103 2.42 -7.49 -16.83
CA LYS A 103 1.96 -8.31 -17.98
C LYS A 103 2.52 -9.74 -17.93
N LYS A 104 3.80 -9.88 -17.57
CA LYS A 104 4.43 -11.20 -17.41
C LYS A 104 3.76 -12.02 -16.30
N ILE A 105 3.46 -11.40 -15.16
CA ILE A 105 2.74 -12.05 -14.05
C ILE A 105 1.34 -12.51 -14.49
N PHE A 106 0.60 -11.65 -15.20
CA PHE A 106 -0.72 -11.99 -15.73
C PHE A 106 -0.65 -13.20 -16.68
N LYS A 107 0.34 -13.20 -17.59
CA LYS A 107 0.57 -14.32 -18.50
C LYS A 107 0.88 -15.63 -17.76
N THR A 108 1.77 -15.59 -16.77
CA THR A 108 2.13 -16.76 -15.94
C THR A 108 0.92 -17.30 -15.19
N ARG A 109 0.06 -16.42 -14.68
CA ARG A 109 -1.16 -16.79 -13.96
C ARG A 109 -2.35 -17.09 -14.87
N LYS A 110 -2.17 -17.12 -16.20
CA LYS A 110 -3.22 -17.30 -17.20
C LYS A 110 -4.40 -16.33 -17.04
N ARG A 111 -4.12 -15.09 -16.60
CA ARG A 111 -5.10 -14.02 -16.45
C ARG A 111 -5.00 -13.03 -17.60
N LYS A 112 -6.15 -12.48 -18.02
CA LYS A 112 -6.20 -11.45 -19.07
C LYS A 112 -5.79 -10.09 -18.49
N TYR A 113 -4.77 -9.47 -19.08
CA TYR A 113 -4.41 -8.08 -18.82
C TYR A 113 -5.39 -7.13 -19.50
N SER A 114 -5.87 -6.12 -18.82
CA SER A 114 -6.75 -5.10 -19.36
C SER A 114 -6.13 -3.70 -19.28
N LYS A 115 -6.75 -2.72 -19.93
CA LYS A 115 -6.31 -1.32 -19.85
C LYS A 115 -6.37 -0.76 -18.42
N LEU A 116 -7.31 -1.23 -17.59
CA LEU A 116 -7.43 -0.84 -16.20
C LEU A 116 -6.16 -1.19 -15.39
N ASN A 117 -5.50 -2.29 -15.75
CA ASN A 117 -4.28 -2.71 -15.06
C ASN A 117 -3.09 -1.75 -15.27
N LYS A 118 -3.18 -0.80 -16.20
CA LYS A 118 -2.16 0.27 -16.35
C LYS A 118 -2.03 1.13 -15.09
N LYS A 119 -3.11 1.30 -14.34
CA LYS A 119 -3.08 1.98 -13.05
C LYS A 119 -2.05 1.37 -12.09
N GLN A 120 -1.85 0.07 -12.16
CA GLN A 120 -0.89 -0.65 -11.31
C GLN A 120 0.58 -0.33 -11.64
N ALA A 121 0.85 0.29 -12.78
CA ALA A 121 2.17 0.76 -13.19
C ALA A 121 2.38 2.28 -12.97
N LEU A 122 1.50 2.93 -12.20
CA LEU A 122 1.65 4.32 -11.78
C LEU A 122 2.35 4.37 -10.42
N PHE A 123 3.32 5.26 -10.29
CA PHE A 123 4.09 5.47 -9.06
C PHE A 123 4.30 6.96 -8.80
N PRO A 124 4.42 7.40 -7.54
CA PRO A 124 4.84 8.77 -7.24
C PRO A 124 6.20 9.07 -7.88
N GLU A 125 6.33 10.25 -8.48
CA GLU A 125 7.55 10.69 -9.14
C GLU A 125 8.75 10.67 -8.19
N GLY A 126 9.84 10.02 -8.61
CA GLY A 126 11.07 9.91 -7.84
C GLY A 126 11.10 8.73 -6.86
N SER A 127 10.08 7.86 -6.88
CA SER A 127 10.06 6.63 -6.07
C SER A 127 10.80 5.48 -6.76
#